data_8146318c443f1afa1a8d63f75c00cec1
#
_entry.id   8146318c443f1afa1a8d63f75c00cec1
#
_cell.length_a   1.000
_cell.length_b   1.000
_cell.length_c   1.000
_cell.angle_alpha   90.00
_cell.angle_beta   90.00
_cell.angle_gamma   90.00
#
_symmetry.space_group_name_H-M   'P 1'
#
loop_
_entity.id
_entity.type
_entity.pdbx_description
1 polymer ?
#
loop_
_entity_poly.entity_id
_entity_poly.type
_entity_poly.pdbx_seq_one_letter_code
_entity_poly.pdbx_strand_id
1 'polypeptide(L)'
;MNPLAVYQPASSAVGLYQMTDAAYAEAARSCIRGNAVVDAGCGFTSLYIRTIPSHAIELTSVYLDRNVAAVLARAPEVTASPQQKQDLAAFIHLCGAGPATAFARRNFQMMAGERCGDHLVAVYLAKVNAMKRQFLRLAADGRN
;
A
#
# COMPACT_ATOMS: atom_id res chain seq x y z
N MET A 1 -18.36 15.37 -3.92
CA MET A 1 -16.90 15.57 -4.06
C MET A 1 -16.42 14.75 -5.26
N ASN A 2 -15.60 15.35 -6.13
CA ASN A 2 -15.00 14.61 -7.24
C ASN A 2 -13.87 13.71 -6.66
N PRO A 3 -13.98 12.38 -6.65
CA PRO A 3 -12.98 11.52 -6.04
C PRO A 3 -11.62 11.55 -6.76
N LEU A 4 -11.55 12.16 -7.92
CA LEU A 4 -10.35 12.26 -8.74
C LEU A 4 -9.50 13.50 -8.43
N ALA A 5 -9.99 14.41 -7.61
CA ALA A 5 -9.39 15.73 -7.38
C ALA A 5 -9.17 16.05 -5.88
N VAL A 6 -8.92 15.04 -5.05
CA VAL A 6 -8.62 15.30 -3.64
C VAL A 6 -7.18 15.79 -3.53
N TYR A 7 -7.04 17.09 -3.36
CA TYR A 7 -5.77 17.76 -3.09
C TYR A 7 -5.78 18.31 -1.66
N GLN A 8 -4.77 17.97 -0.88
CA GLN A 8 -4.56 18.52 0.45
C GLN A 8 -3.46 19.60 0.38
N PRO A 9 -3.80 20.88 0.60
CA PRO A 9 -2.82 21.98 0.45
C PRO A 9 -1.61 21.90 1.38
N ALA A 10 -1.73 21.18 2.49
CA ALA A 10 -0.66 21.02 3.48
C ALA A 10 0.32 19.87 3.15
N SER A 11 0.07 19.10 2.09
CA SER A 11 0.93 18.00 1.68
C SER A 11 0.93 17.86 0.15
N SER A 12 1.93 17.18 -0.41
CA SER A 12 1.96 16.82 -1.83
C SER A 12 1.07 15.62 -2.20
N ALA A 13 0.25 15.15 -1.26
CA ALA A 13 -0.60 13.98 -1.44
C ALA A 13 -1.75 14.24 -2.41
N VAL A 14 -1.89 13.42 -3.45
CA VAL A 14 -2.84 13.58 -4.54
C VAL A 14 -3.50 12.26 -4.91
N GLY A 15 -4.76 12.32 -5.34
CA GLY A 15 -5.49 11.22 -5.95
C GLY A 15 -6.15 10.27 -4.96
N LEU A 16 -6.61 9.13 -5.47
CA LEU A 16 -7.41 8.14 -4.75
C LEU A 16 -6.73 7.59 -3.49
N TYR A 17 -5.42 7.39 -3.56
CA TYR A 17 -4.61 6.84 -2.45
C TYR A 17 -3.79 7.91 -1.73
N GLN A 18 -4.01 9.20 -2.01
CA GLN A 18 -3.28 10.30 -1.38
C GLN A 18 -1.75 10.14 -1.47
N MET A 19 -1.26 9.72 -2.64
CA MET A 19 0.15 9.49 -2.88
C MET A 19 0.93 10.81 -2.92
N THR A 20 1.98 10.89 -2.12
CA THR A 20 2.89 12.05 -2.08
C THR A 20 3.83 12.06 -3.30
N ASP A 21 4.49 13.20 -3.55
CA ASP A 21 5.48 13.32 -4.63
C ASP A 21 6.65 12.36 -4.45
N ALA A 22 7.12 12.16 -3.22
CA ALA A 22 8.20 11.22 -2.92
C ALA A 22 7.79 9.76 -3.20
N ALA A 23 6.59 9.36 -2.77
CA ALA A 23 6.06 8.02 -3.05
C ALA A 23 5.84 7.81 -4.55
N TYR A 24 5.35 8.82 -5.27
CA TYR A 24 5.21 8.77 -6.72
C TYR A 24 6.56 8.60 -7.42
N ALA A 25 7.57 9.40 -7.06
CA ALA A 25 8.90 9.32 -7.66
C ALA A 25 9.57 7.96 -7.43
N GLU A 26 9.34 7.35 -6.28
CA GLU A 26 9.79 5.98 -5.99
C GLU A 26 9.04 4.95 -6.84
N ALA A 27 7.71 4.97 -6.85
CA ALA A 27 6.87 4.02 -7.58
C ALA A 27 7.06 4.08 -9.10
N ALA A 28 7.24 5.27 -9.66
CA ALA A 28 7.37 5.48 -11.10
C ALA A 28 8.64 4.86 -11.73
N ARG A 29 9.57 4.38 -10.91
CA ARG A 29 10.77 3.65 -11.37
C ARG A 29 10.51 2.19 -11.71
N SER A 30 9.40 1.64 -11.29
CA SER A 30 9.06 0.23 -11.42
C SER A 30 7.66 0.08 -12.01
N CYS A 31 7.33 -1.12 -12.46
CA CYS A 31 5.99 -1.46 -12.96
C CYS A 31 5.64 -2.91 -12.66
N ILE A 32 4.39 -3.30 -12.92
CA ILE A 32 3.93 -4.67 -12.73
C ILE A 32 3.96 -5.41 -14.07
N ARG A 33 4.68 -6.52 -14.12
CA ARG A 33 4.75 -7.44 -15.24
C ARG A 33 4.58 -8.87 -14.75
N GLY A 34 3.64 -9.62 -15.34
CA GLY A 34 3.42 -11.02 -14.95
C GLY A 34 3.17 -11.24 -13.46
N ASN A 35 2.40 -10.36 -12.82
CA ASN A 35 2.11 -10.33 -11.38
C ASN A 35 3.33 -10.10 -10.45
N ALA A 36 4.43 -9.58 -11.00
CA ALA A 36 5.62 -9.21 -10.23
C ALA A 36 6.00 -7.74 -10.47
N VAL A 37 6.56 -7.10 -9.46
CA VAL A 37 7.14 -5.77 -9.58
C VAL A 37 8.54 -5.89 -10.16
N VAL A 38 8.79 -5.16 -11.25
CA VAL A 38 10.07 -5.16 -11.98
C VAL A 38 10.56 -3.72 -12.21
N ASP A 39 11.88 -3.55 -12.39
CA ASP A 39 12.51 -2.25 -12.62
C ASP A 39 12.89 -2.02 -14.08
N ALA A 40 12.67 -3.01 -14.95
CA ALA A 40 13.02 -2.94 -16.38
C ALA A 40 11.79 -3.14 -17.26
N GLY A 41 11.80 -2.52 -18.44
CA GLY A 41 10.71 -2.64 -19.41
C GLY A 41 9.45 -1.82 -19.06
N CYS A 42 9.60 -0.79 -18.23
CA CYS A 42 8.50 0.04 -17.70
C CYS A 42 8.24 1.33 -18.51
N GLY A 43 8.53 1.35 -19.79
CA GLY A 43 8.66 2.55 -20.65
C GLY A 43 7.59 3.65 -20.49
N PHE A 44 6.36 3.30 -20.14
CA PHE A 44 5.27 4.27 -20.02
C PHE A 44 4.89 4.63 -18.57
N THR A 45 5.49 4.00 -17.55
CA THR A 45 5.15 4.25 -16.14
C THR A 45 5.51 5.68 -15.71
N SER A 46 6.52 6.28 -16.35
CA SER A 46 6.88 7.69 -16.11
C SER A 46 5.79 8.70 -16.55
N LEU A 47 4.83 8.27 -17.37
CA LEU A 47 3.69 9.06 -17.83
C LEU A 47 2.46 8.86 -16.95
N TYR A 48 2.53 8.01 -15.93
CA TYR A 48 1.40 7.76 -15.04
C TYR A 48 1.05 9.00 -14.21
N ILE A 49 -0.23 9.19 -14.00
CA ILE A 49 -0.80 10.32 -13.25
C ILE A 49 -1.56 9.76 -12.05
N ARG A 50 -1.26 10.27 -10.86
CA ARG A 50 -1.86 9.83 -9.58
C ARG A 50 -3.38 10.02 -9.50
N THR A 51 -3.96 10.85 -10.34
CA THR A 51 -5.40 11.13 -10.39
C THR A 51 -6.18 10.17 -11.27
N ILE A 52 -5.51 9.40 -12.14
CA ILE A 52 -6.14 8.36 -12.96
C ILE A 52 -6.20 7.06 -12.14
N PRO A 53 -7.39 6.49 -11.89
CA PRO A 53 -7.54 5.35 -10.99
C PRO A 53 -6.65 4.14 -11.30
N SER A 54 -6.56 3.73 -12.57
CA SER A 54 -5.71 2.59 -12.97
C SER A 54 -4.23 2.86 -12.72
N HIS A 55 -3.76 4.08 -13.01
CA HIS A 55 -2.39 4.49 -12.72
C HIS A 55 -2.13 4.55 -11.22
N ALA A 56 -3.07 5.12 -10.45
CA ALA A 56 -2.97 5.20 -8.99
C ALA A 56 -2.90 3.82 -8.34
N ILE A 57 -3.69 2.86 -8.81
CA ILE A 57 -3.69 1.47 -8.33
C ILE A 57 -2.32 0.83 -8.58
N GLU A 58 -1.79 0.90 -9.79
CA GLU A 58 -0.49 0.30 -10.12
C GLU A 58 0.65 0.96 -9.35
N LEU A 59 0.72 2.30 -9.35
CA LEU A 59 1.74 3.05 -8.60
C LEU A 59 1.72 2.72 -7.10
N THR A 60 0.53 2.66 -6.50
CA THR A 60 0.39 2.33 -5.08
C THR A 60 0.79 0.89 -4.80
N SER A 61 0.42 -0.05 -5.67
CA SER A 61 0.80 -1.47 -5.54
C SER A 61 2.31 -1.65 -5.61
N VAL A 62 2.98 -1.00 -6.58
CA VAL A 62 4.44 -0.98 -6.72
C VAL A 62 5.10 -0.40 -5.46
N TYR A 63 4.63 0.77 -5.01
CA TYR A 63 5.15 1.44 -3.82
C TYR A 63 5.06 0.55 -2.58
N LEU A 64 3.91 -0.05 -2.34
CA LEU A 64 3.69 -0.91 -1.18
C LEU A 64 4.50 -2.20 -1.24
N ASP A 65 4.61 -2.84 -2.41
CA ASP A 65 5.44 -4.03 -2.59
C ASP A 65 6.90 -3.76 -2.24
N ARG A 66 7.46 -2.67 -2.76
CA ARG A 66 8.85 -2.26 -2.46
C ARG A 66 9.06 -1.93 -0.99
N ASN A 67 8.11 -1.23 -0.38
CA ASN A 67 8.21 -0.86 1.04
C ASN A 67 8.04 -2.07 1.97
N VAL A 68 7.16 -3.02 1.65
CA VAL A 68 7.06 -4.30 2.37
C VAL A 68 8.39 -5.05 2.31
N ALA A 69 8.99 -5.18 1.13
CA ALA A 69 10.29 -5.82 0.96
C ALA A 69 11.39 -5.11 1.78
N ALA A 70 11.42 -3.77 1.76
CA ALA A 70 12.39 -2.98 2.50
C ALA A 70 12.22 -3.10 4.02
N VAL A 71 10.98 -3.13 4.51
CA VAL A 71 10.69 -3.34 5.95
C VAL A 71 11.13 -4.73 6.39
N LEU A 72 10.81 -5.77 5.63
CA LEU A 72 11.22 -7.14 5.95
C LEU A 72 12.74 -7.33 5.88
N ALA A 73 13.42 -6.64 4.97
CA ALA A 73 14.88 -6.64 4.92
C ALA A 73 15.54 -6.02 6.18
N ARG A 74 14.84 -5.13 6.88
CA ARG A 74 15.28 -4.55 8.17
C ARG A 74 14.96 -5.42 9.39
N ALA A 75 14.20 -6.48 9.18
CA ALA A 75 13.81 -7.46 10.21
C ALA A 75 14.03 -8.89 9.69
N PRO A 76 15.29 -9.27 9.40
CA PRO A 76 15.62 -10.54 8.75
C PRO A 76 15.26 -11.77 9.60
N GLU A 77 15.05 -11.58 10.89
CA GLU A 77 14.58 -12.60 11.82
C GLU A 77 13.10 -12.95 11.63
N VAL A 78 12.34 -12.12 10.89
CA VAL A 78 10.89 -12.28 10.73
C VAL A 78 10.58 -12.98 9.43
N THR A 79 9.79 -14.06 9.50
CA THR A 79 9.19 -14.71 8.33
C THR A 79 7.71 -14.32 8.23
N ALA A 80 7.33 -13.66 7.14
CA ALA A 80 5.98 -13.17 6.95
C ALA A 80 5.16 -14.06 6.02
N SER A 81 3.98 -14.48 6.46
CA SER A 81 2.98 -15.12 5.60
C SER A 81 2.42 -14.13 4.56
N PRO A 82 1.75 -14.60 3.48
CA PRO A 82 1.09 -13.70 2.52
C PRO A 82 0.11 -12.74 3.18
N GLN A 83 -0.67 -13.18 4.16
CA GLN A 83 -1.60 -12.32 4.90
C GLN A 83 -0.85 -11.26 5.72
N GLN A 84 0.23 -11.64 6.40
CA GLN A 84 1.05 -10.70 7.18
C GLN A 84 1.73 -9.65 6.28
N LYS A 85 2.15 -10.01 5.07
CA LYS A 85 2.66 -9.04 4.09
C LYS A 85 1.58 -8.04 3.66
N GLN A 86 0.35 -8.48 3.49
CA GLN A 86 -0.79 -7.60 3.17
C GLN A 86 -1.14 -6.68 4.34
N ASP A 87 -1.16 -7.19 5.56
CA ASP A 87 -1.37 -6.37 6.76
C ASP A 87 -0.25 -5.35 6.92
N LEU A 88 0.99 -5.76 6.64
CA LEU A 88 2.16 -4.87 6.65
C LEU A 88 2.03 -3.76 5.60
N ALA A 89 1.58 -4.08 4.39
CA ALA A 89 1.33 -3.09 3.35
C ALA A 89 0.29 -2.04 3.80
N ALA A 90 -0.82 -2.49 4.39
CA ALA A 90 -1.83 -1.61 4.93
C ALA A 90 -1.30 -0.75 6.10
N PHE A 91 -0.46 -1.33 6.95
CA PHE A 91 0.20 -0.62 8.05
C PHE A 91 1.17 0.46 7.53
N ILE A 92 1.98 0.13 6.51
CA ILE A 92 2.88 1.07 5.84
C ILE A 92 2.09 2.24 5.24
N HIS A 93 0.99 1.93 4.55
CA HIS A 93 0.16 2.97 3.94
C HIS A 93 -0.41 3.95 4.97
N LEU A 94 -0.82 3.46 6.13
CA LEU A 94 -1.39 4.29 7.19
C LEU A 94 -0.33 5.02 8.03
N CYS A 95 0.74 4.32 8.41
CA CYS A 95 1.69 4.75 9.46
C CYS A 95 3.10 5.02 8.95
N GLY A 96 3.43 4.62 7.72
CA GLY A 96 4.79 4.70 7.19
C GLY A 96 5.68 3.52 7.60
N ALA A 97 6.89 3.49 7.02
CA ALA A 97 7.82 2.37 7.15
C ALA A 97 8.43 2.20 8.55
N GLY A 98 8.62 3.27 9.30
CA GLY A 98 9.19 3.20 10.67
C GLY A 98 8.31 2.40 11.62
N PRO A 99 7.08 2.85 11.90
CA PRO A 99 6.13 2.10 12.72
C PRO A 99 5.83 0.69 12.18
N ALA A 100 5.80 0.52 10.86
CA ALA A 100 5.59 -0.78 10.22
C ALA A 100 6.76 -1.75 10.51
N THR A 101 8.00 -1.28 10.57
CA THR A 101 9.14 -2.10 10.96
C THR A 101 9.01 -2.59 12.40
N ALA A 102 8.57 -1.72 13.32
CA ALA A 102 8.31 -2.11 14.70
C ALA A 102 7.16 -3.14 14.80
N PHE A 103 6.10 -2.99 14.00
CA PHE A 103 5.01 -3.96 13.90
C PHE A 103 5.50 -5.33 13.41
N ALA A 104 6.32 -5.38 12.37
CA ALA A 104 6.93 -6.63 11.88
C ALA A 104 7.78 -7.31 12.97
N ARG A 105 8.64 -6.55 13.68
CA ARG A 105 9.49 -7.07 14.77
C ARG A 105 8.70 -7.59 15.96
N ARG A 106 7.48 -7.11 16.18
CA ARG A 106 6.54 -7.67 17.16
C ARG A 106 5.80 -8.91 16.64
N ASN A 107 6.31 -9.55 15.60
CA ASN A 107 5.67 -10.69 14.95
C ASN A 107 4.24 -10.39 14.50
N PHE A 108 4.03 -9.18 13.94
CA PHE A 108 2.74 -8.66 13.45
C PHE A 108 1.66 -8.57 14.53
N GLN A 109 2.07 -8.39 15.78
CA GLN A 109 1.15 -8.16 16.89
C GLN A 109 0.88 -6.67 17.06
N MET A 110 -0.40 -6.35 17.16
CA MET A 110 -0.87 -4.99 17.39
C MET A 110 -0.75 -4.63 18.86
N MET A 111 -0.36 -3.39 19.15
CA MET A 111 -0.47 -2.85 20.51
C MET A 111 -1.89 -2.35 20.76
N ALA A 112 -2.37 -2.52 21.98
CA ALA A 112 -3.68 -2.00 22.38
C ALA A 112 -3.71 -0.47 22.23
N GLY A 113 -4.73 0.03 21.51
CA GLY A 113 -4.91 1.46 21.28
C GLY A 113 -3.91 2.11 20.35
N GLU A 114 -3.11 1.33 19.58
CA GLU A 114 -2.15 1.86 18.61
C GLU A 114 -2.84 2.73 17.57
N ARG A 115 -2.30 3.93 17.39
CA ARG A 115 -2.85 4.94 16.47
C ARG A 115 -1.79 5.47 15.52
N CYS A 116 -2.25 5.84 14.31
CA CYS A 116 -1.48 6.64 13.37
C CYS A 116 -2.36 7.83 12.97
N GLY A 117 -1.96 9.03 13.35
CA GLY A 117 -2.82 10.19 13.27
C GLY A 117 -4.14 9.97 14.03
N ASP A 118 -5.26 10.23 13.39
CA ASP A 118 -6.59 10.06 13.99
C ASP A 118 -7.14 8.62 13.86
N HIS A 119 -6.39 7.69 13.26
CA HIS A 119 -6.85 6.35 12.97
C HIS A 119 -6.36 5.34 14.01
N LEU A 120 -7.28 4.52 14.54
CA LEU A 120 -6.94 3.29 15.25
C LEU A 120 -6.48 2.24 14.23
N VAL A 121 -5.25 1.75 14.39
CA VAL A 121 -4.64 0.81 13.43
C VAL A 121 -5.45 -0.49 13.34
N ALA A 122 -5.92 -1.04 14.46
CA ALA A 122 -6.75 -2.24 14.50
C ALA A 122 -8.02 -2.10 13.67
N VAL A 123 -8.71 -0.96 13.80
CA VAL A 123 -9.94 -0.66 13.05
C VAL A 123 -9.64 -0.52 11.56
N TYR A 124 -8.55 0.16 11.21
CA TYR A 124 -8.13 0.32 9.83
C TYR A 124 -7.83 -1.01 9.15
N LEU A 125 -6.99 -1.86 9.76
CA LEU A 125 -6.66 -3.19 9.23
C LEU A 125 -7.90 -4.09 9.10
N ALA A 126 -8.80 -4.05 10.08
CA ALA A 126 -10.07 -4.80 10.02
C ALA A 126 -10.92 -4.37 8.81
N LYS A 127 -11.02 -3.06 8.53
CA LYS A 127 -11.73 -2.55 7.35
C LYS A 127 -11.08 -2.98 6.05
N VAL A 128 -9.75 -2.87 5.93
CA VAL A 128 -9.01 -3.31 4.74
C VAL A 128 -9.24 -4.79 4.48
N ASN A 129 -9.13 -5.64 5.50
CA ASN A 129 -9.36 -7.07 5.39
C ASN A 129 -10.83 -7.42 5.05
N ALA A 130 -11.81 -6.66 5.55
CA ALA A 130 -13.21 -6.82 5.19
C ALA A 130 -13.45 -6.50 3.71
N MET A 131 -12.90 -5.40 3.20
CA MET A 131 -12.98 -5.04 1.78
C MET A 131 -12.29 -6.09 0.90
N LYS A 132 -11.12 -6.58 1.29
CA LYS A 132 -10.44 -7.67 0.57
C LYS A 132 -11.33 -8.90 0.41
N ARG A 133 -11.96 -9.35 1.48
CA ARG A 133 -12.89 -10.49 1.44
C ARG A 133 -14.08 -10.23 0.50
N GLN A 134 -14.59 -9.00 0.46
CA GLN A 134 -15.67 -8.61 -0.44
C GLN A 134 -15.21 -8.69 -1.90
N PHE A 135 -14.05 -8.15 -2.25
CA PHE A 135 -13.50 -8.23 -3.61
C PHE A 135 -13.23 -9.67 -4.04
N LEU A 136 -12.72 -10.52 -3.16
CA LEU A 136 -12.50 -11.93 -3.45
C LEU A 136 -13.81 -12.67 -3.76
N ARG A 137 -14.89 -12.36 -3.04
CA ARG A 137 -16.23 -12.92 -3.34
C ARG A 137 -16.73 -12.46 -4.71
N LEU A 138 -16.69 -11.16 -4.99
CA LEU A 138 -17.10 -10.60 -6.29
C LEU A 138 -16.30 -11.20 -7.45
N ALA A 139 -14.99 -11.38 -7.29
CA ALA A 139 -14.15 -12.02 -8.29
C ALA A 139 -14.45 -13.51 -8.50
N ALA A 140 -14.92 -14.22 -7.49
CA ALA A 140 -15.37 -15.60 -7.61
C ALA A 140 -16.73 -15.68 -8.34
N ASP A 141 -17.68 -14.79 -7.99
CA ASP A 141 -19.01 -14.75 -8.59
C ASP A 141 -18.96 -14.33 -10.07
N GLY A 142 -18.05 -13.44 -10.45
CA GLY A 142 -17.89 -12.98 -11.84
C GLY A 142 -17.21 -13.99 -12.78
N ARG A 143 -16.77 -15.14 -12.27
CA ARG A 143 -16.18 -16.24 -13.08
C ARG A 143 -17.16 -17.36 -13.41
N ASN A 144 -18.38 -17.30 -12.92
CA ASN A 144 -19.50 -18.20 -13.24
C ASN A 144 -20.40 -17.54 -14.30
#